data_4f44fe782554952873a5194f51d5092a
#
_entry.id   4f44fe782554952873a5194f51d5092a
#
_cell.length_a   1.000
_cell.length_b   1.000
_cell.length_c   1.000
_cell.angle_alpha   90.00
_cell.angle_beta   90.00
_cell.angle_gamma   90.00
#
_symmetry.space_group_name_H-M   'P 1'
#
loop_
_entity.id
_entity.type
_entity.pdbx_description
1 polymer ?
#
loop_
_entity_poly.entity_id
_entity_poly.type
_entity_poly.pdbx_seq_one_letter_code
_entity_poly.pdbx_strand_id
1 'polypeptide(L)'
;MLQCSAIGSIIADFAEHRGNNVMHLNMLKAKIHRATVTHAELHYEGSIAIDGLLLDASGIREYEQIHAWNVNNGKRFVTYALRAEEGSGIISVNGSAAHRAKPGDIVIIAAFAQLNEAELEKFQPTCVYIAAGEGNRISHTNRSIPKQMAAA
;
A
#
# COMPACT_ATOMS: atom_id res chain seq x y z
N MET A 1 -55.85 -17.74 -3.65
CA MET A 1 -55.08 -16.78 -4.50
C MET A 1 -54.76 -15.52 -3.71
N LEU A 2 -54.02 -15.60 -2.60
CA LEU A 2 -53.73 -14.46 -1.69
C LEU A 2 -52.39 -14.65 -0.96
N GLN A 3 -51.32 -15.06 -1.64
CA GLN A 3 -49.99 -15.20 -1.02
C GLN A 3 -48.81 -14.66 -1.86
N CYS A 4 -49.07 -14.07 -3.04
CA CYS A 4 -47.98 -13.52 -3.88
C CYS A 4 -47.71 -12.01 -3.68
N SER A 5 -48.60 -11.25 -3.01
CA SER A 5 -48.41 -9.80 -2.86
C SER A 5 -47.51 -9.38 -1.69
N ALA A 6 -47.39 -10.24 -0.67
CA ALA A 6 -46.59 -9.90 0.53
C ALA A 6 -45.07 -10.03 0.31
N ILE A 7 -44.63 -10.94 -0.55
CA ILE A 7 -43.20 -11.14 -0.84
C ILE A 7 -42.66 -9.99 -1.69
N GLY A 8 -43.46 -9.44 -2.61
CA GLY A 8 -43.10 -8.30 -3.43
C GLY A 8 -42.87 -7.01 -2.62
N SER A 9 -43.68 -6.77 -1.56
CA SER A 9 -43.56 -5.60 -0.71
C SER A 9 -42.33 -5.67 0.22
N ILE A 10 -41.98 -6.86 0.70
CA ILE A 10 -40.78 -7.07 1.56
C ILE A 10 -39.49 -6.85 0.77
N ILE A 11 -39.45 -7.28 -0.50
CA ILE A 11 -38.27 -7.07 -1.37
C ILE A 11 -38.14 -5.58 -1.75
N ALA A 12 -39.27 -4.89 -1.97
CA ALA A 12 -39.26 -3.45 -2.26
C ALA A 12 -38.85 -2.62 -1.01
N ASP A 13 -39.30 -3.00 0.19
CA ASP A 13 -38.91 -2.33 1.44
C ASP A 13 -37.43 -2.51 1.80
N PHE A 14 -36.83 -3.67 1.44
CA PHE A 14 -35.40 -3.89 1.55
C PHE A 14 -34.59 -3.06 0.55
N ALA A 15 -35.16 -2.69 -0.58
CA ALA A 15 -34.50 -1.83 -1.58
C ALA A 15 -34.53 -0.34 -1.18
N GLU A 16 -35.61 0.12 -0.52
CA GLU A 16 -35.75 1.51 -0.06
C GLU A 16 -34.97 1.82 1.23
N HIS A 17 -34.68 0.83 2.08
CA HIS A 17 -33.88 0.99 3.30
C HIS A 17 -32.37 0.80 3.10
N ARG A 18 -31.89 0.66 1.87
CA ARG A 18 -30.47 0.90 1.55
C ARG A 18 -30.20 2.41 1.58
N GLY A 19 -30.43 3.03 2.72
CA GLY A 19 -29.82 4.32 3.03
C GLY A 19 -28.31 4.16 2.76
N ASN A 20 -27.71 5.07 2.03
CA ASN A 20 -26.34 5.22 1.52
C ASN A 20 -25.21 4.55 2.34
N ASN A 21 -25.37 3.31 2.74
CA ASN A 21 -24.34 2.52 3.40
C ASN A 21 -23.43 1.91 2.31
N VAL A 22 -22.64 2.78 1.67
CA VAL A 22 -21.64 2.37 0.69
C VAL A 22 -20.55 1.66 1.47
N MET A 23 -20.44 0.35 1.30
CA MET A 23 -19.35 -0.42 1.86
C MET A 23 -18.04 0.00 1.16
N HIS A 24 -17.03 0.33 1.97
CA HIS A 24 -15.70 0.63 1.49
C HIS A 24 -14.73 -0.50 1.88
N LEU A 25 -13.94 -0.95 0.93
CA LEU A 25 -12.91 -1.96 1.14
C LEU A 25 -11.52 -1.31 1.14
N ASN A 26 -10.66 -1.74 2.07
CA ASN A 26 -9.26 -1.33 2.08
C ASN A 26 -8.49 -2.14 1.03
N MET A 27 -8.17 -1.52 -0.09
CA MET A 27 -7.48 -2.14 -1.21
C MET A 27 -6.02 -1.72 -1.28
N LEU A 28 -5.12 -2.63 -1.67
CA LEU A 28 -3.73 -2.30 -1.94
C LEU A 28 -3.65 -1.27 -3.07
N LYS A 29 -3.35 -0.04 -2.72
CA LYS A 29 -3.21 1.07 -3.69
C LYS A 29 -1.86 1.03 -4.40
N ALA A 30 -0.80 0.88 -3.63
CA ALA A 30 0.56 0.94 -4.14
C ALA A 30 1.51 0.06 -3.32
N LYS A 31 2.56 -0.43 -3.97
CA LYS A 31 3.61 -1.21 -3.31
C LYS A 31 4.96 -0.89 -3.92
N ILE A 32 5.94 -0.53 -3.08
CA ILE A 32 7.36 -0.51 -3.42
C ILE A 32 7.96 -1.82 -2.90
N HIS A 33 8.40 -2.69 -3.83
CA HIS A 33 8.78 -4.05 -3.52
C HIS A 33 10.30 -4.20 -3.41
N ARG A 34 10.76 -4.58 -2.20
CA ARG A 34 12.15 -4.91 -1.87
C ARG A 34 13.12 -3.73 -1.99
N ALA A 35 12.72 -2.56 -1.47
CA ALA A 35 13.65 -1.45 -1.30
C ALA A 35 14.65 -1.75 -0.17
N THR A 36 15.87 -1.27 -0.31
CA THR A 36 16.92 -1.39 0.71
C THR A 36 16.91 -0.15 1.60
N VAL A 37 16.83 -0.34 2.91
CA VAL A 37 16.99 0.74 3.89
C VAL A 37 18.41 1.31 3.79
N THR A 38 18.50 2.62 3.56
CA THR A 38 19.78 3.33 3.44
C THR A 38 20.21 3.98 4.76
N HIS A 39 19.25 4.45 5.55
CA HIS A 39 19.47 5.15 6.81
C HIS A 39 18.46 4.70 7.86
N ALA A 40 18.83 4.81 9.15
CA ALA A 40 17.96 4.61 10.30
C ALA A 40 18.33 5.66 11.37
N GLU A 41 17.50 6.69 11.52
CA GLU A 41 17.78 7.88 12.33
C GLU A 41 16.86 7.96 13.53
N LEU A 42 17.30 7.41 14.67
CA LEU A 42 16.46 7.33 15.88
C LEU A 42 16.01 8.68 16.43
N HIS A 43 16.85 9.69 16.34
CA HIS A 43 16.61 11.03 16.89
C HIS A 43 16.06 12.04 15.86
N TYR A 44 15.66 11.56 14.71
CA TYR A 44 15.03 12.36 13.67
C TYR A 44 13.49 12.32 13.80
N GLU A 45 12.81 13.36 13.31
CA GLU A 45 11.33 13.36 13.26
C GLU A 45 10.83 12.17 12.47
N GLY A 46 9.97 11.36 13.09
CA GLY A 46 9.53 10.01 12.69
C GLY A 46 9.29 9.71 11.21
N SER A 47 8.72 8.54 10.89
CA SER A 47 8.29 8.11 9.56
C SER A 47 9.35 7.42 8.68
N ILE A 48 9.05 7.25 7.38
CA ILE A 48 10.00 6.79 6.37
C ILE A 48 10.16 7.85 5.29
N ALA A 49 11.39 8.39 5.16
CA ALA A 49 11.74 9.22 4.02
C ALA A 49 12.08 8.32 2.82
N ILE A 50 11.41 8.60 1.71
CA ILE A 50 11.44 7.80 0.49
C ILE A 50 11.85 8.68 -0.68
N ASP A 51 12.81 8.24 -1.49
CA ASP A 51 13.20 8.92 -2.73
C ASP A 51 11.97 9.38 -3.53
N GLY A 52 11.99 10.66 -3.93
CA GLY A 52 10.88 11.28 -4.65
C GLY A 52 10.48 10.54 -5.92
N LEU A 53 11.44 9.98 -6.67
CA LEU A 53 11.13 9.19 -7.86
C LEU A 53 10.37 7.89 -7.54
N LEU A 54 10.64 7.27 -6.38
CA LEU A 54 9.91 6.08 -5.93
C LEU A 54 8.49 6.43 -5.52
N LEU A 55 8.29 7.57 -4.85
CA LEU A 55 6.95 8.08 -4.51
C LEU A 55 6.14 8.35 -5.78
N ASP A 56 6.73 9.05 -6.75
CA ASP A 56 6.05 9.39 -8.00
C ASP A 56 5.70 8.14 -8.82
N ALA A 57 6.64 7.21 -8.95
CA ALA A 57 6.41 5.95 -9.67
C ALA A 57 5.34 5.07 -9.01
N SER A 58 5.24 5.07 -7.68
CA SER A 58 4.24 4.29 -6.95
C SER A 58 2.89 5.01 -6.79
N GLY A 59 2.86 6.33 -6.92
CA GLY A 59 1.70 7.16 -6.61
C GLY A 59 1.40 7.26 -5.11
N ILE A 60 2.39 6.96 -4.26
CA ILE A 60 2.32 7.24 -2.81
C ILE A 60 2.60 8.73 -2.61
N ARG A 61 1.74 9.39 -1.86
CA ARG A 61 1.87 10.83 -1.57
C ARG A 61 2.67 11.05 -0.30
N GLU A 62 3.32 12.21 -0.22
CA GLU A 62 3.89 12.67 1.04
C GLU A 62 2.79 12.77 2.10
N TYR A 63 3.10 12.38 3.34
CA TYR A 63 2.21 12.25 4.50
C TYR A 63 1.15 11.15 4.39
N GLU A 64 1.14 10.38 3.32
CA GLU A 64 0.24 9.22 3.21
C GLU A 64 0.65 8.13 4.21
N GLN A 65 -0.35 7.53 4.86
CA GLN A 65 -0.12 6.38 5.72
C GLN A 65 0.40 5.20 4.90
N ILE A 66 1.49 4.61 5.36
CA ILE A 66 2.14 3.45 4.74
C ILE A 66 2.37 2.35 5.76
N HIS A 67 2.35 1.12 5.27
CA HIS A 67 2.79 -0.07 5.97
C HIS A 67 4.19 -0.43 5.49
N ALA A 68 5.10 -0.73 6.40
CA ALA A 68 6.43 -1.22 6.09
C ALA A 68 6.63 -2.62 6.66
N TRP A 69 7.12 -3.51 5.82
CA TRP A 69 7.36 -4.91 6.17
C TRP A 69 8.83 -5.23 5.93
N ASN A 70 9.56 -5.48 7.01
CA ASN A 70 10.98 -5.82 6.96
C ASN A 70 11.14 -7.30 6.61
N VAL A 71 11.72 -7.58 5.46
CA VAL A 71 11.90 -8.94 4.93
C VAL A 71 12.95 -9.72 5.73
N ASN A 72 13.95 -9.03 6.29
CA ASN A 72 15.08 -9.67 7.00
C ASN A 72 14.68 -10.17 8.40
N ASN A 73 13.81 -9.45 9.11
CA ASN A 73 13.45 -9.76 10.49
C ASN A 73 11.96 -10.03 10.72
N GLY A 74 11.13 -9.90 9.69
CA GLY A 74 9.68 -10.13 9.75
C GLY A 74 8.88 -9.04 10.49
N LYS A 75 9.51 -7.99 11.00
CA LYS A 75 8.81 -6.91 11.69
C LYS A 75 7.94 -6.12 10.73
N ARG A 76 6.76 -5.75 11.21
CA ARG A 76 5.78 -4.93 10.48
C ARG A 76 5.42 -3.72 11.30
N PHE A 77 5.28 -2.57 10.66
CA PHE A 77 4.86 -1.35 11.31
C PHE A 77 4.12 -0.44 10.34
N VAL A 78 3.36 0.48 10.91
CA VAL A 78 2.59 1.50 10.20
C VAL A 78 3.19 2.86 10.55
N THR A 79 3.36 3.70 9.54
CA THR A 79 3.86 5.06 9.67
C THR A 79 3.34 5.90 8.50
N TYR A 80 4.01 6.99 8.15
CA TYR A 80 3.67 7.82 6.98
C TYR A 80 4.92 8.07 6.13
N ALA A 81 4.71 8.40 4.87
CA ALA A 81 5.79 8.71 3.92
C ALA A 81 6.24 10.17 4.04
N LEU A 82 7.55 10.40 3.95
CA LEU A 82 8.13 11.71 3.69
C LEU A 82 8.86 11.67 2.35
N ARG A 83 8.89 12.80 1.65
CA ARG A 83 9.62 12.91 0.39
C ARG A 83 11.11 13.18 0.67
N ALA A 84 11.98 12.33 0.21
CA ALA A 84 13.42 12.55 0.16
C ALA A 84 13.85 13.10 -1.22
N GLU A 85 15.11 13.50 -1.35
CA GLU A 85 15.69 14.00 -2.59
C GLU A 85 15.47 13.02 -3.75
N GLU A 86 15.04 13.55 -4.89
CA GLU A 86 14.76 12.76 -6.09
C GLU A 86 16.02 12.12 -6.68
N GLY A 87 15.93 10.82 -6.98
CA GLY A 87 17.04 10.07 -7.56
C GLY A 87 18.14 9.73 -6.58
N SER A 88 17.97 10.05 -5.29
CA SER A 88 18.95 9.73 -4.24
C SER A 88 18.99 8.27 -3.85
N GLY A 89 17.94 7.50 -4.14
CA GLY A 89 17.75 6.14 -3.68
C GLY A 89 17.52 6.03 -2.16
N ILE A 90 17.23 7.13 -1.47
CA ILE A 90 17.04 7.16 -0.02
C ILE A 90 15.79 6.39 0.38
N ILE A 91 15.98 5.49 1.34
CA ILE A 91 14.94 4.89 2.19
C ILE A 91 15.45 5.04 3.62
N SER A 92 15.01 6.08 4.32
CA SER A 92 15.43 6.38 5.69
C SER A 92 14.30 6.10 6.67
N VAL A 93 14.56 5.22 7.65
CA VAL A 93 13.59 4.85 8.69
C VAL A 93 13.88 5.68 9.93
N ASN A 94 12.97 6.57 10.30
CA ASN A 94 13.22 7.64 11.26
C ASN A 94 12.43 7.48 12.56
N GLY A 95 12.95 8.04 13.65
CA GLY A 95 12.32 8.05 14.96
C GLY A 95 12.11 6.64 15.52
N SER A 96 10.99 6.37 16.16
CA SER A 96 10.69 5.06 16.76
C SER A 96 10.69 3.90 15.75
N ALA A 97 10.45 4.17 14.47
CA ALA A 97 10.51 3.19 13.41
C ALA A 97 11.93 2.64 13.18
N ALA A 98 12.99 3.39 13.53
CA ALA A 98 14.38 2.95 13.45
C ALA A 98 14.66 1.70 14.31
N HIS A 99 13.85 1.39 15.33
CA HIS A 99 13.93 0.14 16.08
C HIS A 99 13.42 -1.08 15.29
N ARG A 100 12.81 -0.89 14.13
CA ARG A 100 12.20 -1.94 13.32
C ARG A 100 13.01 -2.33 12.08
N ALA A 101 13.90 -1.46 11.63
CA ALA A 101 14.76 -1.68 10.48
C ALA A 101 16.09 -0.96 10.64
N LYS A 102 17.14 -1.48 10.00
CA LYS A 102 18.48 -0.92 9.98
C LYS A 102 18.99 -0.80 8.54
N PRO A 103 20.01 0.03 8.27
CA PRO A 103 20.64 0.08 6.97
C PRO A 103 21.03 -1.31 6.45
N GLY A 104 20.71 -1.57 5.17
CA GLY A 104 20.91 -2.86 4.52
C GLY A 104 19.71 -3.82 4.62
N ASP A 105 18.75 -3.58 5.51
CA ASP A 105 17.52 -4.38 5.55
C ASP A 105 16.68 -4.13 4.29
N ILE A 106 16.03 -5.17 3.82
CA ILE A 106 15.09 -5.09 2.69
C ILE A 106 13.69 -4.90 3.24
N VAL A 107 12.98 -3.90 2.73
CA VAL A 107 11.61 -3.57 3.14
C VAL A 107 10.66 -3.59 1.95
N ILE A 108 9.41 -3.94 2.23
CA ILE A 108 8.29 -3.75 1.34
C ILE A 108 7.45 -2.62 1.94
N ILE A 109 7.18 -1.58 1.14
CA ILE A 109 6.36 -0.44 1.55
C ILE A 109 5.05 -0.51 0.78
N ALA A 110 3.91 -0.43 1.48
CA ALA A 110 2.60 -0.52 0.87
C ALA A 110 1.69 0.60 1.37
N ALA A 111 0.91 1.17 0.46
CA ALA A 111 -0.18 2.10 0.76
C ALA A 111 -1.52 1.46 0.38
N PHE A 112 -2.57 1.81 1.11
CA PHE A 112 -3.92 1.30 0.92
C PHE A 112 -4.87 2.46 0.68
N ALA A 113 -5.95 2.22 -0.08
CA ALA A 113 -7.03 3.17 -0.30
C ALA A 113 -8.37 2.50 0.02
N GLN A 114 -9.30 3.30 0.51
CA GLN A 114 -10.68 2.87 0.70
C GLN A 114 -11.45 3.11 -0.59
N LEU A 115 -11.98 2.05 -1.16
CA LEU A 115 -12.71 2.07 -2.43
C LEU A 115 -14.10 1.46 -2.25
N ASN A 116 -15.09 2.04 -2.91
CA ASN A 116 -16.41 1.46 -3.05
C ASN A 116 -16.46 0.48 -4.25
N GLU A 117 -17.56 -0.27 -4.40
CA GLU A 117 -17.69 -1.26 -5.47
C GLU A 117 -17.59 -0.68 -6.88
N ALA A 118 -18.10 0.53 -7.11
CA ALA A 118 -18.02 1.17 -8.43
C ALA A 118 -16.58 1.56 -8.81
N GLU A 119 -15.78 1.95 -7.81
CA GLU A 119 -14.36 2.27 -8.00
C GLU A 119 -13.53 1.01 -8.22
N LEU A 120 -13.91 -0.12 -7.59
CA LEU A 120 -13.20 -1.39 -7.70
C LEU A 120 -13.19 -1.96 -9.12
N GLU A 121 -14.25 -1.74 -9.91
CA GLU A 121 -14.36 -2.25 -11.27
C GLU A 121 -13.17 -1.87 -12.18
N LYS A 122 -12.60 -0.69 -11.96
CA LYS A 122 -11.50 -0.14 -12.77
C LYS A 122 -10.19 -0.03 -12.00
N PHE A 123 -10.21 -0.41 -10.72
CA PHE A 123 -9.05 -0.24 -9.87
C PHE A 123 -7.96 -1.28 -10.13
N GLN A 124 -6.73 -0.81 -10.20
CA GLN A 124 -5.54 -1.64 -10.27
C GLN A 124 -4.43 -1.03 -9.40
N PRO A 125 -3.75 -1.82 -8.57
CA PRO A 125 -2.64 -1.30 -7.77
C PRO A 125 -1.45 -0.91 -8.64
N THR A 126 -0.61 -0.03 -8.13
CA THR A 126 0.71 0.26 -8.72
C THR A 126 1.78 -0.45 -7.92
N CYS A 127 2.52 -1.36 -8.53
CA CYS A 127 3.62 -2.10 -7.92
C CYS A 127 4.94 -1.68 -8.57
N VAL A 128 5.82 -1.07 -7.78
CA VAL A 128 7.17 -0.67 -8.17
C VAL A 128 8.14 -1.73 -7.67
N TYR A 129 8.93 -2.31 -8.55
CA TYR A 129 9.93 -3.32 -8.22
C TYR A 129 11.32 -2.71 -8.26
N ILE A 130 12.09 -2.94 -7.21
CA ILE A 130 13.44 -2.41 -7.06
C ILE A 130 14.46 -3.43 -7.59
N ALA A 131 15.44 -2.95 -8.36
CA ALA A 131 16.55 -3.75 -8.83
C ALA A 131 17.49 -4.10 -7.67
N ALA A 132 17.83 -5.38 -7.55
CA ALA A 132 18.71 -5.85 -6.47
C ALA A 132 20.13 -5.26 -6.62
N GLY A 133 20.64 -4.67 -5.53
CA GLY A 133 22.03 -4.18 -5.47
C GLY A 133 22.30 -2.86 -6.21
N GLU A 134 21.28 -2.17 -6.71
CA GLU A 134 21.45 -0.98 -7.54
C GLU A 134 20.93 0.33 -6.88
N GLY A 135 21.13 0.50 -5.58
CA GLY A 135 20.84 1.77 -4.90
C GLY A 135 19.37 2.21 -5.00
N ASN A 136 18.45 1.27 -4.84
CA ASN A 136 16.99 1.49 -4.93
C ASN A 136 16.50 1.98 -6.30
N ARG A 137 17.18 1.64 -7.37
CA ARG A 137 16.72 1.92 -8.74
C ARG A 137 15.49 1.09 -9.08
N ILE A 138 14.56 1.68 -9.80
CA ILE A 138 13.37 0.99 -10.31
C ILE A 138 13.79 0.02 -11.41
N SER A 139 13.47 -1.27 -11.22
CA SER A 139 13.61 -2.29 -12.27
C SER A 139 12.46 -2.20 -13.26
N HIS A 140 11.23 -2.23 -12.75
CA HIS A 140 10.00 -2.14 -13.55
C HIS A 140 8.82 -1.77 -12.65
N THR A 141 7.70 -1.43 -13.29
CA THR A 141 6.42 -1.22 -12.64
C THR A 141 5.38 -2.19 -13.20
N ASN A 142 4.41 -2.59 -12.38
CA ASN A 142 3.31 -3.45 -12.80
C ASN A 142 2.00 -2.99 -12.17
N ARG A 143 0.88 -3.28 -12.82
CA ARG A 143 -0.48 -2.99 -12.35
C ARG A 143 -1.15 -4.23 -11.75
N SER A 144 -0.43 -5.31 -11.61
CA SER A 144 -0.89 -6.57 -11.00
C SER A 144 0.25 -7.23 -10.22
N ILE A 145 -0.13 -8.08 -9.27
CA ILE A 145 0.82 -8.95 -8.58
C ILE A 145 0.79 -10.32 -9.26
N PRO A 146 1.94 -10.91 -9.60
CA PRO A 146 1.99 -12.24 -10.21
C PRO A 146 1.25 -13.27 -9.37
N LYS A 147 0.45 -14.11 -10.02
CA LYS A 147 -0.23 -15.22 -9.36
C LYS A 147 0.78 -16.30 -8.97
N GLN A 148 0.65 -16.80 -7.76
CA GLN A 148 1.39 -17.98 -7.35
C GLN A 148 0.79 -19.21 -8.07
N MET A 149 1.63 -19.91 -8.81
CA MET A 149 1.24 -21.15 -9.49
C MET A 149 1.56 -22.35 -8.60
N ALA A 150 0.75 -23.41 -8.70
CA ALA A 150 1.10 -24.68 -8.06
C ALA A 150 2.42 -25.21 -8.63
N ALA A 151 3.23 -25.82 -7.77
CA ALA A 151 4.40 -26.54 -8.23
C ALA A 151 3.96 -27.71 -9.14
N ALA A 152 4.59 -27.84 -10.28
CA ALA A 152 4.35 -28.94 -11.20
C ALA A 152 4.82 -30.27 -10.60
#